data_cc27683892f4595defd911f09661be19
#
_entry.id   cc27683892f4595defd911f09661be19
#
_cell.length_a   1.000
_cell.length_b   1.000
_cell.length_c   1.000
_cell.angle_alpha   90.00
_cell.angle_beta   90.00
_cell.angle_gamma   90.00
#
_symmetry.space_group_name_H-M   'P 1'
#
loop_
_entity.id
_entity.type
_entity.pdbx_description
1 polymer ?
#
loop_
_entity_poly.entity_id
_entity_poly.type
_entity_poly.pdbx_seq_one_letter_code
_entity_poly.pdbx_strand_id
1 'polypeptide(L)'
;MRLEEGSIFCTVTNHLLSMNKYLAFLLPVLSFMLSFFAASASPLVYEGKSGPGKGKHIVFLASDHEYRGEETCPALARILAKRYGFKCTVLFGLDDDGHIKPGSSKIPGTEVIKDADMLFFFIRFLAPDDKTMQPIIDYLDKGGPVAGLRTTTHGFNGLKGKNSKYNYNSRDKDYDWGFGRQVIGETWRPREGAGHYGKNHKYSTRMFVVPEQKNHPVMRGVKDMHAMCGAYSAVPIEGSVILGKNQVLDSMKPDGKPLDGKPPSPCIWVREYDSKSGKKGRVFASTQGASQDIVSEGYRRCILNGVFWSMGMEDDIKPDMNVDFVGPYQPTKFSFGGGRKKVKPSDLAGFASPLLPEKK
;
A
#
# COMPACT_ATOMS: atom_id res chain seq x y z
N MET A 1 -5.66 66.14 -67.73
CA MET A 1 -6.20 65.89 -66.40
C MET A 1 -5.87 64.44 -66.10
N ARG A 2 -4.73 64.15 -65.45
CA ARG A 2 -4.24 62.79 -65.07
C ARG A 2 -4.50 62.66 -63.59
N LEU A 3 -5.23 61.62 -63.26
CA LEU A 3 -5.51 61.26 -61.88
C LEU A 3 -4.36 60.42 -61.38
N GLU A 4 -3.90 60.72 -60.16
CA GLU A 4 -2.93 59.95 -59.37
C GLU A 4 -3.63 58.64 -58.78
N GLU A 5 -3.26 57.49 -59.25
CA GLU A 5 -3.50 56.24 -58.58
C GLU A 5 -2.14 55.62 -58.26
N GLY A 6 -1.68 55.73 -57.02
CA GLY A 6 -0.37 55.17 -56.69
C GLY A 6 0.07 55.21 -55.25
N SER A 7 -0.82 55.24 -54.25
CA SER A 7 -0.35 55.33 -52.85
C SER A 7 -1.05 54.46 -51.82
N ILE A 8 -1.97 53.61 -52.19
CA ILE A 8 -2.71 52.78 -51.17
C ILE A 8 -2.22 51.32 -51.11
N PHE A 9 -1.56 50.82 -52.12
CA PHE A 9 -1.11 49.40 -52.17
C PHE A 9 0.17 49.10 -51.38
N CYS A 10 1.00 50.11 -51.05
CA CYS A 10 2.29 49.88 -50.38
C CYS A 10 2.20 49.81 -48.83
N THR A 11 1.11 50.28 -48.23
CA THR A 11 0.96 50.29 -46.76
C THR A 11 0.35 49.01 -46.18
N VAL A 12 -0.47 48.31 -46.97
CA VAL A 12 -1.13 47.06 -46.51
C VAL A 12 -0.18 45.88 -46.53
N THR A 13 0.76 45.82 -47.49
CA THR A 13 1.75 44.71 -47.58
C THR A 13 2.79 44.75 -46.46
N ASN A 14 3.16 45.91 -45.97
CA ASN A 14 4.14 46.01 -44.87
C ASN A 14 3.54 45.64 -43.50
N HIS A 15 2.24 45.79 -43.27
CA HIS A 15 1.57 45.38 -42.05
C HIS A 15 1.38 43.84 -41.98
N LEU A 16 1.11 43.18 -43.10
CA LEU A 16 0.98 41.71 -43.16
C LEU A 16 2.32 40.97 -42.98
N LEU A 17 3.43 41.55 -43.46
CA LEU A 17 4.76 40.99 -43.25
C LEU A 17 5.29 41.20 -41.82
N SER A 18 4.83 42.24 -41.10
CA SER A 18 5.16 42.45 -39.69
C SER A 18 4.42 41.47 -38.78
N MET A 19 3.14 41.17 -39.01
CA MET A 19 2.36 40.25 -38.23
C MET A 19 2.89 38.79 -38.32
N ASN A 20 3.38 38.36 -39.48
CA ASN A 20 3.96 37.01 -39.64
C ASN A 20 5.28 36.81 -38.89
N LYS A 21 6.05 37.86 -38.63
CA LYS A 21 7.30 37.79 -37.82
C LYS A 21 7.01 37.56 -36.34
N TYR A 22 5.94 38.08 -35.79
CA TYR A 22 5.54 37.87 -34.38
C TYR A 22 4.84 36.53 -34.18
N LEU A 23 4.11 36.04 -35.20
CA LEU A 23 3.48 34.70 -35.13
C LEU A 23 4.52 33.57 -35.17
N ALA A 24 5.62 33.74 -35.92
CA ALA A 24 6.71 32.78 -36.01
C ALA A 24 7.56 32.69 -34.72
N PHE A 25 7.57 33.73 -33.88
CA PHE A 25 8.25 33.70 -32.56
C PHE A 25 7.39 33.16 -31.43
N LEU A 26 6.05 33.26 -31.54
CA LEU A 26 5.14 32.75 -30.50
C LEU A 26 4.96 31.21 -30.52
N LEU A 27 5.06 30.57 -31.68
CA LEU A 27 4.95 29.12 -31.82
C LEU A 27 6.02 28.31 -31.08
N PRO A 28 7.31 28.66 -31.14
CA PRO A 28 8.32 27.92 -30.37
C PRO A 28 8.28 28.20 -28.87
N VAL A 29 7.84 29.37 -28.42
CA VAL A 29 7.68 29.69 -26.99
C VAL A 29 6.49 28.95 -26.39
N LEU A 30 5.39 28.82 -27.12
CA LEU A 30 4.24 28.04 -26.69
C LEU A 30 4.55 26.52 -26.67
N SER A 31 5.35 26.02 -27.63
CA SER A 31 5.83 24.62 -27.66
C SER A 31 6.81 24.32 -26.52
N PHE A 32 7.62 25.29 -26.09
CA PHE A 32 8.55 25.15 -24.99
C PHE A 32 7.86 25.21 -23.61
N MET A 33 6.77 25.96 -23.48
CA MET A 33 5.97 25.98 -22.24
C MET A 33 5.12 24.71 -22.03
N LEU A 34 4.77 23.96 -23.08
CA LEU A 34 4.08 22.66 -22.94
C LEU A 34 5.00 21.53 -22.48
N SER A 35 6.31 21.71 -22.49
CA SER A 35 7.28 20.65 -22.14
C SER A 35 7.62 20.58 -20.65
N PHE A 36 7.10 21.45 -19.81
CA PHE A 36 7.35 21.46 -18.36
C PHE A 36 6.19 20.92 -17.49
N PHE A 37 5.27 20.16 -18.06
CA PHE A 37 4.51 19.25 -17.23
C PHE A 37 5.45 18.10 -16.88
N ALA A 38 6.13 18.21 -15.75
CA ALA A 38 6.79 17.09 -15.13
C ALA A 38 5.79 15.93 -15.12
N ALA A 39 6.06 14.89 -15.89
CA ALA A 39 5.21 13.71 -15.92
C ALA A 39 5.18 13.18 -14.48
N SER A 40 4.10 13.50 -13.76
CA SER A 40 3.83 12.88 -12.47
C SER A 40 3.86 11.39 -12.71
N ALA A 41 4.73 10.66 -11.98
CA ALA A 41 4.83 9.24 -12.13
C ALA A 41 3.42 8.64 -11.94
N SER A 42 2.85 8.11 -13.04
CA SER A 42 1.49 7.56 -13.02
C SER A 42 1.45 6.39 -12.03
N PRO A 43 0.40 6.30 -11.21
CA PRO A 43 0.21 5.17 -10.31
C PRO A 43 0.22 3.83 -11.08
N LEU A 44 0.73 2.78 -10.45
CA LEU A 44 0.62 1.43 -10.99
C LEU A 44 -0.82 0.93 -10.82
N VAL A 45 -1.48 0.57 -11.93
CA VAL A 45 -2.87 0.11 -11.91
C VAL A 45 -2.97 -1.29 -12.52
N TYR A 46 -3.67 -2.17 -11.83
CA TYR A 46 -4.13 -3.46 -12.35
C TYR A 46 -5.65 -3.44 -12.42
N GLU A 47 -6.19 -3.60 -13.62
CA GLU A 47 -7.64 -3.56 -13.89
C GLU A 47 -8.18 -4.97 -14.04
N GLY A 48 -9.10 -5.36 -13.17
CA GLY A 48 -9.81 -6.64 -13.26
C GLY A 48 -11.01 -6.55 -14.19
N LYS A 49 -11.31 -7.65 -14.91
CA LYS A 49 -12.39 -7.66 -15.90
C LYS A 49 -13.70 -8.25 -15.37
N SER A 50 -13.62 -9.26 -14.54
CA SER A 50 -14.77 -10.02 -14.03
C SER A 50 -14.47 -10.62 -12.65
N GLY A 51 -15.52 -10.88 -11.90
CA GLY A 51 -15.44 -11.44 -10.55
C GLY A 51 -16.22 -10.60 -9.53
N PRO A 52 -16.28 -11.04 -8.26
CA PRO A 52 -17.06 -10.38 -7.22
C PRO A 52 -16.57 -8.95 -6.90
N GLY A 53 -15.31 -8.66 -7.19
CA GLY A 53 -14.71 -7.33 -6.99
C GLY A 53 -14.92 -6.35 -8.14
N LYS A 54 -15.66 -6.73 -9.21
CA LYS A 54 -15.90 -5.84 -10.35
C LYS A 54 -16.58 -4.54 -9.90
N GLY A 55 -16.01 -3.41 -10.31
CA GLY A 55 -16.48 -2.07 -9.93
C GLY A 55 -15.98 -1.58 -8.57
N LYS A 56 -15.23 -2.39 -7.83
CA LYS A 56 -14.63 -2.00 -6.54
C LYS A 56 -13.14 -1.66 -6.71
N HIS A 57 -12.69 -0.63 -6.01
CA HIS A 57 -11.35 -0.08 -6.11
C HIS A 57 -10.57 -0.22 -4.80
N ILE A 58 -9.44 -0.91 -4.84
CA ILE A 58 -8.51 -1.06 -3.72
C ILE A 58 -7.27 -0.21 -4.00
N VAL A 59 -6.92 0.68 -3.08
CA VAL A 59 -5.69 1.47 -3.18
C VAL A 59 -4.68 0.98 -2.15
N PHE A 60 -3.52 0.56 -2.64
CA PHE A 60 -2.39 0.10 -1.84
C PHE A 60 -1.40 1.25 -1.63
N LEU A 61 -0.93 1.44 -0.39
CA LEU A 61 0.18 2.33 -0.06
C LEU A 61 1.38 1.47 0.34
N ALA A 62 2.39 1.43 -0.52
CA ALA A 62 3.57 0.57 -0.39
C ALA A 62 4.83 1.43 -0.17
N SER A 63 5.17 1.71 1.07
CA SER A 63 6.40 2.45 1.43
C SER A 63 6.93 2.00 2.79
N ASP A 64 7.39 0.76 2.84
CA ASP A 64 8.15 0.17 3.94
C ASP A 64 9.62 0.05 3.52
N HIS A 65 10.55 0.38 4.39
CA HIS A 65 11.98 0.41 4.04
C HIS A 65 12.76 -0.85 4.44
N GLU A 66 12.07 -1.92 4.90
CA GLU A 66 12.73 -3.16 5.33
C GLU A 66 12.10 -4.41 4.71
N TYR A 67 10.77 -4.55 4.70
CA TYR A 67 10.05 -5.81 4.47
C TYR A 67 9.53 -6.00 3.06
N ARG A 68 9.94 -5.17 2.10
CA ARG A 68 9.59 -5.31 0.67
C ARG A 68 8.09 -5.15 0.39
N GLY A 69 7.44 -4.18 1.01
CA GLY A 69 6.05 -3.82 0.68
C GLY A 69 5.86 -3.52 -0.80
N GLU A 70 6.91 -3.02 -1.46
CA GLU A 70 6.98 -2.75 -2.90
C GLU A 70 6.92 -4.02 -3.77
N GLU A 71 7.09 -5.21 -3.17
CA GLU A 71 6.91 -6.51 -3.82
C GLU A 71 5.60 -7.17 -3.41
N THR A 72 5.28 -7.12 -2.12
CA THR A 72 4.05 -7.73 -1.55
C THR A 72 2.80 -7.09 -2.14
N CYS A 73 2.71 -5.75 -2.17
CA CYS A 73 1.50 -5.06 -2.60
C CYS A 73 1.16 -5.30 -4.08
N PRO A 74 2.10 -5.18 -5.04
CA PRO A 74 1.79 -5.51 -6.44
C PRO A 74 1.41 -6.98 -6.65
N ALA A 75 2.02 -7.94 -5.90
CA ALA A 75 1.68 -9.35 -6.01
C ALA A 75 0.25 -9.63 -5.59
N LEU A 76 -0.19 -9.09 -4.45
CA LEU A 76 -1.56 -9.20 -3.97
C LEU A 76 -2.54 -8.47 -4.88
N ALA A 77 -2.19 -7.26 -5.35
CA ALA A 77 -2.99 -6.46 -6.27
C ALA A 77 -3.28 -7.21 -7.58
N ARG A 78 -2.27 -7.91 -8.14
CA ARG A 78 -2.46 -8.74 -9.34
C ARG A 78 -3.43 -9.88 -9.12
N ILE A 79 -3.35 -10.58 -7.98
CA ILE A 79 -4.27 -11.67 -7.66
C ILE A 79 -5.70 -11.12 -7.57
N LEU A 80 -5.90 -10.06 -6.79
CA LEU A 80 -7.21 -9.42 -6.60
C LEU A 80 -7.80 -8.93 -7.93
N ALA A 81 -7.00 -8.27 -8.75
CA ALA A 81 -7.47 -7.78 -10.04
C ALA A 81 -7.76 -8.92 -11.02
N LYS A 82 -6.79 -9.77 -11.31
CA LYS A 82 -6.90 -10.78 -12.37
C LYS A 82 -7.93 -11.86 -12.07
N ARG A 83 -8.00 -12.32 -10.80
CA ARG A 83 -8.84 -13.45 -10.41
C ARG A 83 -10.21 -13.04 -9.89
N TYR A 84 -10.28 -11.84 -9.28
CA TYR A 84 -11.48 -11.40 -8.57
C TYR A 84 -12.11 -10.12 -9.10
N GLY A 85 -11.52 -9.51 -10.14
CA GLY A 85 -12.15 -8.40 -10.86
C GLY A 85 -11.98 -7.03 -10.23
N PHE A 86 -11.23 -6.88 -9.14
CA PHE A 86 -10.98 -5.57 -8.53
C PHE A 86 -10.16 -4.66 -9.46
N LYS A 87 -10.40 -3.35 -9.37
CA LYS A 87 -9.40 -2.36 -9.73
C LYS A 87 -8.44 -2.21 -8.56
N CYS A 88 -7.14 -2.34 -8.81
CA CYS A 88 -6.11 -2.19 -7.79
C CYS A 88 -5.09 -1.14 -8.21
N THR A 89 -4.99 -0.05 -7.45
CA THR A 89 -3.97 0.98 -7.64
C THR A 89 -2.90 0.83 -6.57
N VAL A 90 -1.62 0.77 -6.96
CA VAL A 90 -0.50 0.70 -6.02
C VAL A 90 0.28 2.01 -6.06
N LEU A 91 0.29 2.71 -4.94
CA LEU A 91 1.04 3.94 -4.70
C LEU A 91 2.31 3.60 -3.95
N PHE A 92 3.44 4.09 -4.46
CA PHE A 92 4.76 3.84 -3.87
C PHE A 92 5.36 5.12 -3.30
N GLY A 93 6.20 4.97 -2.28
CA GLY A 93 7.18 5.99 -1.95
C GLY A 93 8.22 6.10 -3.08
N LEU A 94 8.43 7.30 -3.62
CA LEU A 94 9.32 7.55 -4.74
C LEU A 94 10.49 8.45 -4.36
N ASP A 95 11.60 8.35 -5.12
CA ASP A 95 12.65 9.36 -5.17
C ASP A 95 12.29 10.51 -6.13
N ASP A 96 13.23 11.43 -6.32
CA ASP A 96 13.00 12.59 -7.18
C ASP A 96 13.01 12.25 -8.68
N ASP A 97 13.63 11.13 -9.06
CA ASP A 97 13.67 10.60 -10.42
C ASP A 97 12.47 9.70 -10.76
N GLY A 98 11.55 9.50 -9.80
CA GLY A 98 10.36 8.67 -9.95
C GLY A 98 10.61 7.18 -9.80
N HIS A 99 11.75 6.77 -9.24
CA HIS A 99 11.99 5.37 -8.90
C HIS A 99 11.38 5.04 -7.54
N ILE A 100 10.97 3.78 -7.37
CA ILE A 100 10.48 3.26 -6.10
C ILE A 100 11.61 3.34 -5.06
N LYS A 101 11.35 4.11 -4.01
CA LYS A 101 12.25 4.31 -2.88
C LYS A 101 11.56 3.84 -1.60
N PRO A 102 11.82 2.61 -1.15
CA PRO A 102 11.25 2.09 0.09
C PRO A 102 11.45 3.04 1.27
N GLY A 103 10.38 3.34 2.02
CA GLY A 103 10.40 4.25 3.15
C GLY A 103 10.34 5.74 2.82
N SER A 104 10.23 6.11 1.53
CA SER A 104 9.99 7.51 1.15
C SER A 104 8.60 7.97 1.55
N SER A 105 8.51 9.17 2.11
CA SER A 105 7.24 9.84 2.41
C SER A 105 6.64 10.58 1.19
N LYS A 106 7.36 10.67 0.07
CA LYS A 106 6.88 11.23 -1.19
C LYS A 106 6.06 10.18 -1.92
N ILE A 107 4.75 10.21 -1.74
CA ILE A 107 3.79 9.25 -2.34
C ILE A 107 2.85 10.03 -3.26
N PRO A 108 3.19 10.19 -4.55
CA PRO A 108 2.31 10.87 -5.50
C PRO A 108 1.08 10.01 -5.82
N GLY A 109 -0.01 10.66 -6.23
CA GLY A 109 -1.22 9.98 -6.69
C GLY A 109 -2.24 9.67 -5.59
N THR A 110 -2.07 10.20 -4.36
CA THR A 110 -3.02 9.94 -3.26
C THR A 110 -4.41 10.51 -3.50
N GLU A 111 -4.59 11.41 -4.46
CA GLU A 111 -5.91 11.91 -4.88
C GLU A 111 -6.85 10.81 -5.38
N VAL A 112 -6.34 9.65 -5.83
CA VAL A 112 -7.17 8.51 -6.25
C VAL A 112 -7.88 7.83 -5.06
N ILE A 113 -7.46 8.12 -3.82
CA ILE A 113 -8.05 7.57 -2.59
C ILE A 113 -9.51 8.03 -2.42
N LYS A 114 -9.89 9.18 -2.96
CA LYS A 114 -11.27 9.67 -2.90
C LYS A 114 -12.29 8.66 -3.47
N ASP A 115 -11.87 7.85 -4.45
CA ASP A 115 -12.68 6.88 -5.16
C ASP A 115 -12.38 5.42 -4.70
N ALA A 116 -11.65 5.26 -3.59
CA ALA A 116 -11.30 3.94 -3.07
C ALA A 116 -12.44 3.33 -2.24
N ASP A 117 -12.71 2.05 -2.46
CA ASP A 117 -13.57 1.24 -1.59
C ASP A 117 -12.77 0.64 -0.42
N MET A 118 -11.45 0.50 -0.56
CA MET A 118 -10.56 0.00 0.49
C MET A 118 -9.15 0.57 0.39
N LEU A 119 -8.54 0.85 1.55
CA LEU A 119 -7.10 1.13 1.66
C LEU A 119 -6.34 -0.07 2.22
N PHE A 120 -5.25 -0.40 1.56
CA PHE A 120 -4.31 -1.44 1.99
C PHE A 120 -2.96 -0.80 2.31
N PHE A 121 -2.50 -0.87 3.55
CA PHE A 121 -1.27 -0.24 4.00
C PHE A 121 -0.14 -1.24 4.21
N PHE A 122 1.01 -0.94 3.63
CA PHE A 122 2.29 -1.51 3.99
C PHE A 122 3.33 -0.40 4.06
N ILE A 123 3.32 0.32 5.16
CA ILE A 123 4.07 1.56 5.36
C ILE A 123 4.84 1.52 6.69
N ARG A 124 5.89 2.36 6.82
CA ARG A 124 6.67 2.45 8.06
C ARG A 124 7.26 3.84 8.25
N PHE A 125 6.96 4.45 9.41
CA PHE A 125 7.53 5.72 9.88
C PHE A 125 7.50 6.85 8.85
N LEU A 126 6.43 6.95 8.07
CA LEU A 126 6.28 7.98 7.06
C LEU A 126 5.85 9.32 7.67
N ALA A 127 6.34 10.40 7.09
CA ALA A 127 5.92 11.77 7.37
C ALA A 127 5.55 12.48 6.05
N PRO A 128 4.49 12.05 5.36
CA PRO A 128 4.04 12.72 4.15
C PRO A 128 3.58 14.15 4.46
N ASP A 129 3.62 15.02 3.45
CA ASP A 129 3.09 16.36 3.55
C ASP A 129 1.56 16.36 3.71
N ASP A 130 0.99 17.52 4.06
CA ASP A 130 -0.45 17.66 4.30
C ASP A 130 -1.28 17.33 3.07
N LYS A 131 -0.80 17.62 1.87
CA LYS A 131 -1.48 17.32 0.61
C LYS A 131 -1.60 15.80 0.39
N THR A 132 -0.54 15.08 0.65
CA THR A 132 -0.49 13.61 0.57
C THR A 132 -1.30 12.95 1.68
N MET A 133 -1.29 13.52 2.90
CA MET A 133 -1.97 12.95 4.06
C MET A 133 -3.49 13.20 4.06
N GLN A 134 -3.96 14.32 3.51
CA GLN A 134 -5.37 14.72 3.60
C GLN A 134 -6.33 13.67 2.98
N PRO A 135 -6.10 13.11 1.77
CA PRO A 135 -6.98 12.06 1.23
C PRO A 135 -7.07 10.81 2.11
N ILE A 136 -5.98 10.45 2.80
CA ILE A 136 -5.97 9.32 3.76
C ILE A 136 -6.87 9.64 4.95
N ILE A 137 -6.73 10.86 5.50
CA ILE A 137 -7.55 11.31 6.64
C ILE A 137 -9.03 11.35 6.26
N ASP A 138 -9.35 11.94 5.11
CA ASP A 138 -10.74 12.05 4.63
C ASP A 138 -11.38 10.68 4.43
N TYR A 139 -10.59 9.70 3.98
CA TYR A 139 -11.04 8.32 3.84
C TYR A 139 -11.31 7.66 5.20
N LEU A 140 -10.40 7.81 6.16
CA LEU A 140 -10.55 7.27 7.51
C LEU A 140 -11.73 7.94 8.25
N ASP A 141 -11.89 9.25 8.09
CA ASP A 141 -13.00 10.02 8.68
C ASP A 141 -14.39 9.57 8.19
N LYS A 142 -14.46 8.94 6.99
CA LYS A 142 -15.67 8.31 6.43
C LYS A 142 -15.90 6.88 6.92
N GLY A 143 -14.96 6.28 7.66
CA GLY A 143 -15.05 4.89 8.10
C GLY A 143 -14.84 3.88 6.97
N GLY A 144 -13.92 4.16 6.08
CA GLY A 144 -13.57 3.25 4.98
C GLY A 144 -12.82 2.00 5.47
N PRO A 145 -13.02 0.82 4.82
CA PRO A 145 -12.31 -0.41 5.15
C PRO A 145 -10.78 -0.32 5.01
N VAL A 146 -10.06 -0.98 5.91
CA VAL A 146 -8.58 -0.93 5.95
C VAL A 146 -7.98 -2.33 6.08
N ALA A 147 -6.88 -2.59 5.38
CA ALA A 147 -5.96 -3.67 5.74
C ALA A 147 -4.58 -3.12 6.05
N GLY A 148 -3.88 -3.73 7.00
CA GLY A 148 -2.53 -3.35 7.38
C GLY A 148 -1.62 -4.54 7.64
N LEU A 149 -0.44 -4.54 7.02
CA LEU A 149 0.57 -5.57 7.22
C LEU A 149 1.80 -5.04 7.94
N ARG A 150 2.42 -5.88 8.72
CA ARG A 150 3.73 -5.72 9.36
C ARG A 150 3.88 -4.36 10.05
N THR A 151 4.71 -3.50 9.48
CA THR A 151 5.11 -2.20 10.00
C THR A 151 4.03 -1.13 9.95
N THR A 152 2.87 -1.43 9.38
CA THR A 152 1.72 -0.53 9.36
C THR A 152 1.27 -0.15 10.78
N THR A 153 1.53 -1.00 11.78
CA THR A 153 1.31 -0.69 13.21
C THR A 153 2.06 0.57 13.67
N HIS A 154 3.17 0.91 13.00
CA HIS A 154 3.93 2.15 13.22
C HIS A 154 4.17 2.89 11.89
N GLY A 155 3.10 3.01 11.10
CA GLY A 155 3.13 3.53 9.74
C GLY A 155 3.57 4.99 9.64
N PHE A 156 3.20 5.83 10.60
CA PHE A 156 3.50 7.27 10.59
C PHE A 156 4.39 7.68 11.75
N ASN A 157 5.37 8.57 11.45
CA ASN A 157 6.25 9.19 12.44
C ASN A 157 6.85 10.48 11.87
N GLY A 158 6.85 11.54 12.67
CA GLY A 158 7.38 12.84 12.26
C GLY A 158 6.37 13.78 11.60
N LEU A 159 5.10 13.39 11.52
CA LEU A 159 4.00 14.30 11.13
C LEU A 159 3.92 15.49 12.08
N LYS A 160 3.58 16.66 11.55
CA LYS A 160 3.52 17.92 12.29
C LYS A 160 2.11 18.50 12.36
N GLY A 161 1.93 19.54 13.18
CA GLY A 161 0.68 20.30 13.30
C GLY A 161 -0.53 19.38 13.60
N LYS A 162 -1.64 19.62 12.91
CA LYS A 162 -2.90 18.87 13.09
C LYS A 162 -2.78 17.37 12.83
N ASN A 163 -1.76 16.96 12.05
CA ASN A 163 -1.54 15.57 11.67
C ASN A 163 -0.63 14.82 12.65
N SER A 164 -0.01 15.49 13.64
CA SER A 164 0.88 14.88 14.63
C SER A 164 0.21 13.77 15.44
N LYS A 165 -1.09 13.80 15.63
CA LYS A 165 -1.87 12.79 16.34
C LYS A 165 -1.82 11.39 15.69
N TYR A 166 -1.51 11.29 14.37
CA TYR A 166 -1.39 10.00 13.68
C TYR A 166 -0.01 9.34 13.86
N ASN A 167 0.97 10.03 14.45
CA ASN A 167 2.27 9.43 14.74
C ASN A 167 2.13 8.22 15.66
N TYR A 168 2.94 7.18 15.40
CA TYR A 168 2.88 5.89 16.13
C TYR A 168 3.02 6.02 17.67
N ASN A 169 3.64 7.08 18.14
CA ASN A 169 3.88 7.37 19.54
C ASN A 169 3.11 8.61 20.04
N SER A 170 2.03 8.97 19.37
CA SER A 170 1.16 10.10 19.74
C SER A 170 0.70 9.99 21.19
N ARG A 171 0.56 11.13 21.86
CA ARG A 171 -0.06 11.29 23.17
C ARG A 171 -1.27 12.21 23.09
N ASP A 172 -1.88 12.32 21.92
CA ASP A 172 -3.14 13.01 21.75
C ASP A 172 -4.24 12.29 22.55
N LYS A 173 -5.05 13.05 23.31
CA LYS A 173 -6.05 12.48 24.22
C LYS A 173 -7.12 11.63 23.53
N ASP A 174 -7.46 11.97 22.29
CA ASP A 174 -8.49 11.29 21.49
C ASP A 174 -7.84 10.31 20.47
N TYR A 175 -6.52 10.32 20.34
CA TYR A 175 -5.78 9.51 19.37
C TYR A 175 -4.45 8.97 19.96
N ASP A 176 -4.50 8.49 21.20
CA ASP A 176 -3.32 7.98 21.92
C ASP A 176 -2.70 6.80 21.17
N TRP A 177 -1.37 6.83 21.05
CA TRP A 177 -0.61 5.87 20.25
C TRP A 177 -0.96 5.85 18.76
N GLY A 178 -1.61 6.89 18.23
CA GLY A 178 -1.75 7.24 16.84
C GLY A 178 -2.48 6.25 15.96
N PHE A 179 -2.22 6.37 14.66
CA PHE A 179 -2.86 5.57 13.60
C PHE A 179 -2.78 4.07 13.85
N GLY A 180 -1.59 3.58 14.24
CA GLY A 180 -1.40 2.16 14.50
C GLY A 180 -2.37 1.64 15.55
N ARG A 181 -2.43 2.30 16.71
CA ARG A 181 -3.28 1.87 17.83
C ARG A 181 -4.76 2.09 17.54
N GLN A 182 -5.11 3.28 17.03
CA GLN A 182 -6.51 3.69 16.89
C GLN A 182 -7.21 3.06 15.68
N VAL A 183 -6.51 2.90 14.55
CA VAL A 183 -7.08 2.30 13.35
C VAL A 183 -6.70 0.83 13.23
N ILE A 184 -5.41 0.51 13.16
CA ILE A 184 -4.93 -0.87 12.94
C ILE A 184 -5.16 -1.77 14.15
N GLY A 185 -5.16 -1.20 15.35
CA GLY A 185 -5.39 -1.93 16.61
C GLY A 185 -4.15 -2.21 17.42
N GLU A 186 -2.96 -1.90 16.91
CA GLU A 186 -1.70 -2.02 17.63
C GLU A 186 -0.68 -1.04 17.10
N THR A 187 0.24 -0.61 17.97
CA THR A 187 1.40 0.19 17.59
C THR A 187 2.70 -0.37 18.16
N TRP A 188 3.81 0.17 17.74
CA TRP A 188 5.14 -0.22 18.22
C TRP A 188 5.37 0.31 19.66
N ARG A 189 5.28 -0.57 20.63
CA ARG A 189 5.41 -0.25 22.08
C ARG A 189 6.27 -1.29 22.80
N PRO A 190 7.58 -1.37 22.52
CA PRO A 190 8.43 -2.46 23.04
C PRO A 190 8.49 -2.50 24.56
N ARG A 191 8.37 -1.37 25.24
CA ARG A 191 8.33 -1.31 26.72
C ARG A 191 7.02 -1.86 27.30
N GLU A 192 5.95 -1.92 26.49
CA GLU A 192 4.62 -2.40 26.87
C GLU A 192 4.29 -3.76 26.20
N GLY A 193 5.30 -4.48 25.76
CA GLY A 193 5.17 -5.83 25.22
C GLY A 193 4.84 -5.92 23.73
N ALA A 194 4.70 -4.81 22.99
CA ALA A 194 4.44 -4.82 21.55
C ALA A 194 5.70 -4.42 20.77
N GLY A 195 6.42 -5.36 20.21
CA GLY A 195 7.68 -5.12 19.52
C GLY A 195 8.31 -6.37 18.92
N HIS A 196 9.60 -6.32 18.61
CA HIS A 196 10.33 -7.51 18.14
C HIS A 196 10.29 -8.64 19.15
N TYR A 197 9.87 -9.81 18.69
CA TYR A 197 9.73 -11.01 19.49
C TYR A 197 10.62 -12.15 18.96
N GLY A 198 10.73 -12.30 17.66
CA GLY A 198 11.70 -13.14 16.97
C GLY A 198 12.75 -12.32 16.23
N LYS A 199 14.03 -12.73 16.30
CA LYS A 199 15.11 -12.04 15.58
C LYS A 199 15.04 -12.35 14.08
N ASN A 200 14.89 -11.30 13.27
CA ASN A 200 14.93 -11.40 11.80
C ASN A 200 16.19 -12.14 11.33
N HIS A 201 16.08 -12.91 10.26
CA HIS A 201 17.15 -13.68 9.61
C HIS A 201 17.79 -14.78 10.46
N LYS A 202 17.29 -14.98 11.69
CA LYS A 202 17.70 -16.08 12.56
C LYS A 202 16.54 -17.01 12.87
N TYR A 203 15.36 -16.47 13.07
CA TYR A 203 14.15 -17.19 13.47
C TYR A 203 13.03 -16.86 12.51
N SER A 204 12.38 -17.90 12.00
CA SER A 204 11.13 -17.76 11.24
C SER A 204 9.93 -17.86 12.19
N THR A 205 8.75 -17.76 11.62
CA THR A 205 7.50 -17.72 12.39
C THR A 205 6.49 -18.69 11.82
N ARG A 206 5.98 -19.62 12.62
CA ARG A 206 4.77 -20.37 12.30
C ARG A 206 3.57 -19.57 12.83
N MET A 207 2.54 -19.46 12.03
CA MET A 207 1.28 -18.85 12.44
C MET A 207 0.19 -19.94 12.43
N PHE A 208 -0.71 -19.89 13.39
CA PHE A 208 -1.80 -20.84 13.51
C PHE A 208 -3.10 -20.14 13.87
N VAL A 209 -4.21 -20.72 13.44
CA VAL A 209 -5.56 -20.23 13.69
C VAL A 209 -5.90 -20.43 15.16
N VAL A 210 -6.46 -19.41 15.80
CA VAL A 210 -7.03 -19.54 17.15
C VAL A 210 -8.23 -20.49 17.07
N PRO A 211 -8.28 -21.58 17.86
CA PRO A 211 -9.30 -22.62 17.72
C PRO A 211 -10.73 -22.10 17.73
N GLU A 212 -11.04 -21.13 18.59
CA GLU A 212 -12.34 -20.51 18.73
C GLU A 212 -12.76 -19.69 17.49
N GLN A 213 -11.79 -19.32 16.66
CA GLN A 213 -11.99 -18.50 15.46
C GLN A 213 -11.87 -19.30 14.13
N LYS A 214 -11.80 -20.65 14.21
CA LYS A 214 -11.66 -21.50 13.02
C LYS A 214 -12.78 -21.34 11.99
N ASN A 215 -13.96 -20.95 12.44
CA ASN A 215 -15.14 -20.71 11.59
C ASN A 215 -15.26 -19.26 11.10
N HIS A 216 -14.39 -18.36 11.53
CA HIS A 216 -14.43 -16.97 11.08
C HIS A 216 -14.16 -16.90 9.55
N PRO A 217 -14.91 -16.08 8.78
CA PRO A 217 -14.77 -16.02 7.32
C PRO A 217 -13.33 -15.86 6.84
N VAL A 218 -12.53 -15.03 7.50
CA VAL A 218 -11.10 -14.82 7.16
C VAL A 218 -10.30 -16.12 7.23
N MET A 219 -10.71 -17.10 8.03
CA MET A 219 -9.99 -18.37 8.21
C MET A 219 -10.49 -19.51 7.31
N ARG A 220 -11.46 -19.25 6.42
CA ARG A 220 -11.95 -20.26 5.47
C ARG A 220 -10.84 -20.72 4.53
N GLY A 221 -10.59 -22.05 4.51
CA GLY A 221 -9.56 -22.66 3.67
C GLY A 221 -8.11 -22.35 4.08
N VAL A 222 -7.89 -21.58 5.16
CA VAL A 222 -6.56 -21.29 5.67
C VAL A 222 -5.96 -22.53 6.31
N LYS A 223 -4.79 -22.92 5.82
CA LYS A 223 -3.96 -24.02 6.34
C LYS A 223 -2.54 -23.47 6.54
N ASP A 224 -1.70 -24.20 7.18
CA ASP A 224 -0.25 -23.96 7.35
C ASP A 224 0.27 -22.57 6.95
N MET A 225 0.39 -21.69 7.90
CA MET A 225 0.93 -20.35 7.67
C MET A 225 2.35 -20.27 8.21
N HIS A 226 3.29 -19.93 7.33
CA HIS A 226 4.69 -19.69 7.67
C HIS A 226 5.16 -18.35 7.19
N ALA A 227 5.95 -17.65 7.98
CA ALA A 227 6.56 -16.37 7.64
C ALA A 227 8.08 -16.42 7.86
N MET A 228 8.81 -15.87 6.90
CA MET A 228 10.27 -15.75 6.97
C MET A 228 10.72 -14.61 7.90
N CYS A 229 9.86 -13.61 8.12
CA CYS A 229 10.18 -12.54 9.06
C CYS A 229 9.98 -12.98 10.52
N GLY A 230 10.82 -12.46 11.41
CA GLY A 230 10.71 -12.69 12.85
C GLY A 230 9.40 -12.15 13.41
N ALA A 231 8.81 -12.85 14.36
CA ALA A 231 7.56 -12.46 14.98
C ALA A 231 7.66 -11.09 15.69
N TYR A 232 6.51 -10.40 15.74
CA TYR A 232 6.26 -9.40 16.77
C TYR A 232 5.46 -10.02 17.90
N SER A 233 5.70 -9.59 19.14
CA SER A 233 4.67 -9.62 20.18
C SER A 233 3.67 -8.52 19.87
N ALA A 234 2.40 -8.77 20.14
CA ALA A 234 1.35 -7.76 20.00
C ALA A 234 0.33 -7.90 21.14
N VAL A 235 -0.20 -6.75 21.54
CA VAL A 235 -1.31 -6.65 22.49
C VAL A 235 -2.37 -5.75 21.83
N PRO A 236 -3.14 -6.30 20.86
CA PRO A 236 -4.16 -5.53 20.15
C PRO A 236 -5.13 -4.86 21.12
N ILE A 237 -5.63 -3.67 20.71
CA ILE A 237 -6.58 -2.90 21.52
C ILE A 237 -7.85 -3.72 21.78
N GLU A 238 -8.49 -3.46 22.90
CA GLU A 238 -9.77 -4.07 23.26
C GLU A 238 -10.81 -3.97 22.12
N GLY A 239 -11.66 -4.98 21.97
CA GLY A 239 -12.57 -5.11 20.85
C GLY A 239 -11.97 -5.72 19.58
N SER A 240 -10.65 -6.02 19.57
CA SER A 240 -10.03 -6.77 18.47
C SER A 240 -10.31 -8.26 18.62
N VAL A 241 -10.76 -8.92 17.54
CA VAL A 241 -10.95 -10.38 17.47
C VAL A 241 -9.64 -11.01 16.96
N ILE A 242 -8.96 -11.76 17.83
CA ILE A 242 -7.70 -12.40 17.50
C ILE A 242 -7.96 -13.68 16.70
N LEU A 243 -7.62 -13.68 15.42
CA LEU A 243 -7.83 -14.80 14.51
C LEU A 243 -6.64 -15.76 14.46
N GLY A 244 -5.43 -15.22 14.62
CA GLY A 244 -4.21 -16.01 14.56
C GLY A 244 -3.17 -15.58 15.59
N LYS A 245 -2.38 -16.57 16.02
CA LYS A 245 -1.20 -16.36 16.87
C LYS A 245 0.05 -16.83 16.14
N ASN A 246 1.18 -16.22 16.45
CA ASN A 246 2.48 -16.64 15.96
C ASN A 246 3.23 -17.46 17.01
N GLN A 247 4.07 -18.38 16.54
CA GLN A 247 5.08 -19.10 17.30
C GLN A 247 6.43 -18.85 16.66
N VAL A 248 7.37 -18.31 17.41
CA VAL A 248 8.78 -18.18 16.98
C VAL A 248 9.37 -19.57 16.86
N LEU A 249 10.03 -19.85 15.73
CA LEU A 249 10.76 -21.11 15.50
C LEU A 249 12.26 -20.92 15.77
N ASP A 250 12.95 -21.98 16.13
CA ASP A 250 14.39 -22.01 16.44
C ASP A 250 15.28 -21.85 15.19
N SER A 251 14.68 -21.84 14.01
CA SER A 251 15.36 -21.78 12.71
C SER A 251 14.56 -21.01 11.68
N MET A 252 15.13 -20.83 10.47
CA MET A 252 14.45 -20.25 9.32
C MET A 252 13.58 -21.24 8.53
N LYS A 253 13.54 -22.51 8.95
CA LYS A 253 12.80 -23.58 8.26
C LYS A 253 11.36 -23.68 8.76
N PRO A 254 10.39 -24.05 7.89
CA PRO A 254 9.00 -24.23 8.29
C PRO A 254 8.79 -25.36 9.33
N ASP A 255 9.67 -26.35 9.36
CA ASP A 255 9.66 -27.48 10.28
C ASP A 255 10.46 -27.25 11.58
N GLY A 256 10.95 -26.01 11.79
CA GLY A 256 11.63 -25.62 13.01
C GLY A 256 10.78 -25.86 14.26
N LYS A 257 11.43 -26.10 15.39
CA LYS A 257 10.75 -26.30 16.68
C LYS A 257 10.38 -24.94 17.30
N PRO A 258 9.33 -24.90 18.13
CA PRO A 258 9.06 -23.72 18.94
C PRO A 258 10.30 -23.29 19.74
N LEU A 259 10.61 -21.99 19.67
CA LEU A 259 11.74 -21.45 20.46
C LEU A 259 11.33 -21.31 21.91
N ASP A 260 12.15 -21.88 22.80
CA ASP A 260 11.92 -21.84 24.25
C ASP A 260 11.82 -20.41 24.79
N GLY A 261 10.96 -20.20 25.78
CA GLY A 261 10.73 -18.89 26.40
C GLY A 261 10.00 -17.87 25.51
N LYS A 262 9.44 -18.33 24.36
CA LYS A 262 8.67 -17.51 23.44
C LYS A 262 7.25 -18.06 23.23
N PRO A 263 6.35 -17.88 24.21
CA PRO A 263 4.96 -18.34 24.05
C PRO A 263 4.27 -17.66 22.85
N PRO A 264 3.23 -18.28 22.29
CA PRO A 264 2.50 -17.70 21.18
C PRO A 264 1.92 -16.30 21.47
N SER A 265 2.02 -15.40 20.50
CA SER A 265 1.53 -14.02 20.59
C SER A 265 0.53 -13.72 19.47
N PRO A 266 -0.48 -12.84 19.68
CA PRO A 266 -1.37 -12.40 18.62
C PRO A 266 -0.60 -11.87 17.40
N CYS A 267 -1.04 -12.25 16.18
CA CYS A 267 -0.39 -11.81 14.96
C CYS A 267 -1.35 -11.53 13.80
N ILE A 268 -2.58 -12.01 13.89
CA ILE A 268 -3.64 -11.75 12.91
C ILE A 268 -4.90 -11.41 13.69
N TRP A 269 -5.51 -10.27 13.38
CA TRP A 269 -6.79 -9.87 13.99
C TRP A 269 -7.66 -9.07 13.04
N VAL A 270 -8.93 -9.00 13.39
CA VAL A 270 -9.88 -8.09 12.78
C VAL A 270 -10.50 -7.21 13.85
N ARG A 271 -10.93 -6.02 13.46
CA ARG A 271 -11.61 -5.08 14.34
C ARG A 271 -12.43 -4.05 13.57
N GLU A 272 -13.13 -3.23 14.28
CA GLU A 272 -13.69 -1.99 13.76
C GLU A 272 -13.02 -0.79 14.44
N TYR A 273 -12.83 0.31 13.72
CA TYR A 273 -12.37 1.58 14.26
C TYR A 273 -13.49 2.64 14.16
N ASP A 274 -13.49 3.58 15.08
CA ASP A 274 -14.45 4.67 15.09
C ASP A 274 -14.00 5.77 14.13
N SER A 275 -14.93 6.25 13.28
CA SER A 275 -14.69 7.35 12.36
C SER A 275 -15.44 8.61 12.78
N LYS A 276 -15.04 9.76 12.27
CA LYS A 276 -15.74 11.02 12.52
C LYS A 276 -17.17 11.04 11.96
N SER A 277 -17.44 10.26 10.92
CA SER A 277 -18.80 10.15 10.36
C SER A 277 -19.75 9.34 11.22
N GLY A 278 -19.28 8.70 12.28
CA GLY A 278 -20.03 7.75 13.10
C GLY A 278 -20.12 6.34 12.48
N LYS A 279 -19.72 6.15 11.23
CA LYS A 279 -19.60 4.82 10.62
C LYS A 279 -18.35 4.12 11.15
N LYS A 280 -18.49 2.85 11.52
CA LYS A 280 -17.34 2.02 11.89
C LYS A 280 -16.63 1.48 10.64
N GLY A 281 -15.30 1.66 10.59
CA GLY A 281 -14.48 1.10 9.54
C GLY A 281 -13.94 -0.28 9.91
N ARG A 282 -14.11 -1.28 9.06
CA ARG A 282 -13.60 -2.65 9.28
C ARG A 282 -12.11 -2.74 8.97
N VAL A 283 -11.38 -3.46 9.79
CA VAL A 283 -9.92 -3.58 9.68
C VAL A 283 -9.49 -5.04 9.73
N PHE A 284 -8.65 -5.43 8.78
CA PHE A 284 -7.83 -6.64 8.85
C PHE A 284 -6.38 -6.25 9.13
N ALA A 285 -5.73 -6.88 10.08
CA ALA A 285 -4.35 -6.59 10.42
C ALA A 285 -3.52 -7.85 10.65
N SER A 286 -2.26 -7.80 10.22
CA SER A 286 -1.27 -8.84 10.50
C SER A 286 0.10 -8.25 10.82
N THR A 287 0.79 -8.82 11.81
CA THR A 287 2.18 -8.47 12.14
C THR A 287 3.22 -9.15 11.25
N GLN A 288 2.84 -9.94 10.28
CA GLN A 288 3.65 -10.50 9.20
C GLN A 288 3.33 -9.80 7.88
N GLY A 289 4.00 -10.16 6.78
CA GLY A 289 3.70 -9.64 5.45
C GLY A 289 4.91 -9.29 4.60
N ALA A 290 6.15 -9.61 5.03
CA ALA A 290 7.32 -9.46 4.18
C ALA A 290 7.12 -10.18 2.84
N SER A 291 7.83 -9.75 1.80
CA SER A 291 7.68 -10.34 0.45
C SER A 291 7.79 -11.87 0.44
N GLN A 292 8.69 -12.43 1.24
CA GLN A 292 8.86 -13.87 1.35
C GLN A 292 7.74 -14.57 2.14
N ASP A 293 7.02 -13.85 3.00
CA ASP A 293 5.95 -14.42 3.83
C ASP A 293 4.73 -14.82 3.01
N ILE A 294 4.39 -14.04 1.97
CA ILE A 294 3.25 -14.33 1.10
C ILE A 294 3.48 -15.50 0.15
N VAL A 295 4.69 -16.10 0.12
CA VAL A 295 4.94 -17.38 -0.56
C VAL A 295 4.16 -18.51 0.11
N SER A 296 3.96 -18.45 1.42
CA SER A 296 3.05 -19.36 2.15
C SER A 296 1.62 -19.18 1.62
N GLU A 297 1.07 -20.24 1.00
CA GLU A 297 -0.29 -20.19 0.42
C GLU A 297 -1.34 -19.89 1.49
N GLY A 298 -1.27 -20.57 2.63
CA GLY A 298 -2.21 -20.36 3.72
C GLY A 298 -2.20 -18.94 4.24
N TYR A 299 -1.03 -18.31 4.34
CA TYR A 299 -0.93 -16.92 4.77
C TYR A 299 -1.42 -15.96 3.69
N ARG A 300 -1.08 -16.19 2.42
CA ARG A 300 -1.59 -15.40 1.29
C ARG A 300 -3.12 -15.46 1.21
N ARG A 301 -3.71 -16.67 1.40
CA ARG A 301 -5.16 -16.88 1.50
C ARG A 301 -5.78 -16.08 2.63
N CYS A 302 -5.19 -16.12 3.81
CA CYS A 302 -5.64 -15.34 4.96
C CYS A 302 -5.70 -13.84 4.67
N ILE A 303 -4.67 -13.28 4.00
CA ILE A 303 -4.65 -11.86 3.62
C ILE A 303 -5.78 -11.54 2.63
N LEU A 304 -5.95 -12.36 1.59
CA LEU A 304 -7.00 -12.13 0.59
C LEU A 304 -8.40 -12.25 1.22
N ASN A 305 -8.63 -13.24 2.06
CA ASN A 305 -9.88 -13.36 2.81
C ASN A 305 -10.11 -12.14 3.72
N GLY A 306 -9.04 -11.61 4.33
CA GLY A 306 -9.08 -10.38 5.13
C GLY A 306 -9.51 -9.15 4.34
N VAL A 307 -9.04 -9.04 3.08
CA VAL A 307 -9.49 -7.97 2.16
C VAL A 307 -10.99 -8.10 1.88
N PHE A 308 -11.46 -9.28 1.51
CA PHE A 308 -12.89 -9.51 1.25
C PHE A 308 -13.74 -9.22 2.49
N TRP A 309 -13.32 -9.74 3.65
CA TRP A 309 -14.02 -9.51 4.90
C TRP A 309 -14.10 -8.01 5.26
N SER A 310 -12.99 -7.28 5.13
CA SER A 310 -12.98 -5.84 5.43
C SER A 310 -13.96 -5.06 4.54
N MET A 311 -14.16 -5.50 3.31
CA MET A 311 -15.08 -4.88 2.34
C MET A 311 -16.54 -5.35 2.49
N GLY A 312 -16.87 -6.21 3.47
CA GLY A 312 -18.22 -6.75 3.65
C GLY A 312 -18.60 -7.79 2.59
N MET A 313 -17.63 -8.54 2.10
CA MET A 313 -17.79 -9.53 1.02
C MET A 313 -17.57 -10.96 1.55
N GLU A 314 -18.04 -11.27 2.75
CA GLU A 314 -17.85 -12.57 3.42
C GLU A 314 -18.43 -13.75 2.63
N ASP A 315 -19.51 -13.50 1.90
CA ASP A 315 -20.22 -14.54 1.13
C ASP A 315 -19.43 -14.95 -0.11
N ASP A 316 -18.53 -14.09 -0.58
CA ASP A 316 -17.61 -14.39 -1.68
C ASP A 316 -16.37 -15.16 -1.26
N ILE A 317 -16.08 -15.28 0.05
CA ILE A 317 -14.95 -16.05 0.57
C ILE A 317 -15.29 -17.54 0.49
N LYS A 318 -14.63 -18.28 -0.42
CA LYS A 318 -14.75 -19.73 -0.55
C LYS A 318 -13.46 -20.40 -0.06
N PRO A 319 -13.54 -21.61 0.53
CA PRO A 319 -12.35 -22.29 1.05
C PRO A 319 -11.33 -22.65 -0.04
N ASP A 320 -11.76 -22.77 -1.27
CA ASP A 320 -10.98 -23.14 -2.46
C ASP A 320 -10.65 -21.95 -3.38
N MET A 321 -10.81 -20.71 -2.92
CA MET A 321 -10.43 -19.52 -3.68
C MET A 321 -9.02 -19.67 -4.26
N ASN A 322 -8.86 -19.39 -5.56
CA ASN A 322 -7.55 -19.43 -6.20
C ASN A 322 -6.69 -18.26 -5.75
N VAL A 323 -5.68 -18.54 -4.96
CA VAL A 323 -4.74 -17.54 -4.41
C VAL A 323 -3.35 -17.60 -5.05
N ASP A 324 -3.17 -18.36 -6.15
CA ASP A 324 -1.90 -18.46 -6.86
C ASP A 324 -1.46 -17.11 -7.39
N PHE A 325 -0.16 -16.89 -7.40
CA PHE A 325 0.41 -15.68 -7.99
C PHE A 325 -0.01 -15.51 -9.45
N VAL A 326 -0.10 -14.26 -9.86
CA VAL A 326 -0.37 -13.87 -11.23
C VAL A 326 0.89 -13.24 -11.82
N GLY A 327 1.47 -13.92 -12.79
CA GLY A 327 2.78 -13.60 -13.32
C GLY A 327 3.95 -14.06 -12.42
N PRO A 328 5.18 -13.84 -12.86
CA PRO A 328 6.37 -14.22 -12.09
C PRO A 328 6.44 -13.49 -10.76
N TYR A 329 6.70 -14.22 -9.68
CA TYR A 329 6.94 -13.69 -8.36
C TYR A 329 8.20 -14.32 -7.74
N GLN A 330 9.25 -13.54 -7.62
CA GLN A 330 10.51 -13.94 -7.02
C GLN A 330 10.89 -12.94 -5.93
N PRO A 331 10.42 -13.15 -4.69
CA PRO A 331 10.63 -12.19 -3.62
C PRO A 331 12.11 -12.07 -3.25
N THR A 332 12.57 -10.84 -3.08
CA THR A 332 13.90 -10.60 -2.54
C THR A 332 13.90 -10.73 -1.02
N LYS A 333 15.07 -11.07 -0.47
CA LYS A 333 15.25 -11.12 0.98
C LYS A 333 15.00 -9.73 1.56
N PHE A 334 14.13 -9.64 2.56
CA PHE A 334 13.88 -8.38 3.24
C PHE A 334 15.11 -7.94 4.05
N SER A 335 15.43 -6.66 3.99
CA SER A 335 16.47 -6.00 4.78
C SER A 335 16.41 -4.49 4.56
N PHE A 336 16.98 -3.70 5.46
CA PHE A 336 17.17 -2.28 5.22
C PHE A 336 18.05 -2.06 3.98
N GLY A 337 17.61 -1.18 3.07
CA GLY A 337 18.34 -0.84 1.86
C GLY A 337 18.48 -1.97 0.84
N GLY A 338 17.94 -3.16 1.09
CA GLY A 338 18.07 -4.36 0.24
C GLY A 338 17.16 -4.40 -0.99
N GLY A 339 16.28 -3.42 -1.18
CA GLY A 339 15.39 -3.33 -2.35
C GLY A 339 16.16 -3.14 -3.65
N ARG A 340 15.56 -3.57 -4.76
CA ARG A 340 16.11 -3.34 -6.11
C ARG A 340 16.11 -1.84 -6.40
N LYS A 341 17.17 -1.37 -7.03
CA LYS A 341 17.36 0.06 -7.34
C LYS A 341 16.86 0.38 -8.75
N LYS A 342 16.46 1.64 -8.96
CA LYS A 342 16.06 2.18 -10.26
C LYS A 342 14.85 1.49 -10.90
N VAL A 343 13.93 0.94 -10.09
CA VAL A 343 12.66 0.38 -10.55
C VAL A 343 11.61 1.50 -10.53
N LYS A 344 10.91 1.69 -11.64
CA LYS A 344 9.76 2.61 -11.73
C LYS A 344 8.45 1.83 -11.57
N PRO A 345 7.37 2.46 -11.11
CA PRO A 345 6.05 1.81 -11.09
C PRO A 345 5.63 1.23 -12.45
N SER A 346 5.99 1.91 -13.55
CA SER A 346 5.73 1.43 -14.93
C SER A 346 6.39 0.09 -15.27
N ASP A 347 7.54 -0.22 -14.67
CA ASP A 347 8.27 -1.48 -14.93
C ASP A 347 7.52 -2.69 -14.36
N LEU A 348 6.58 -2.45 -13.45
CA LEU A 348 5.74 -3.47 -12.84
C LEU A 348 4.36 -3.58 -13.52
N ALA A 349 4.11 -2.82 -14.59
CA ALA A 349 2.82 -2.80 -15.25
C ALA A 349 2.48 -4.13 -15.93
N GLY A 350 1.18 -4.41 -16.03
CA GLY A 350 0.65 -5.64 -16.62
C GLY A 350 0.78 -6.86 -15.70
N PHE A 351 0.19 -7.96 -16.14
CA PHE A 351 0.09 -9.19 -15.34
C PHE A 351 1.24 -10.18 -15.58
N ALA A 352 2.03 -9.98 -16.62
CA ALA A 352 3.12 -10.87 -17.02
C ALA A 352 4.52 -10.29 -16.73
N SER A 353 4.64 -8.98 -16.47
CA SER A 353 5.93 -8.38 -16.11
C SER A 353 6.46 -9.03 -14.82
N PRO A 354 7.75 -9.32 -14.69
CA PRO A 354 8.30 -9.79 -13.43
C PRO A 354 8.05 -8.73 -12.36
N LEU A 355 7.60 -9.19 -11.19
CA LEU A 355 7.50 -8.29 -10.02
C LEU A 355 8.91 -8.01 -9.51
N LEU A 356 9.73 -7.53 -10.31
CA LEU A 356 11.08 -7.02 -10.26
C LEU A 356 11.86 -7.61 -11.44
N PRO A 357 12.42 -6.75 -12.30
CA PRO A 357 13.19 -7.22 -13.43
C PRO A 357 14.38 -8.07 -12.97
N GLU A 358 14.69 -9.11 -13.72
CA GLU A 358 15.91 -9.87 -13.52
C GLU A 358 17.11 -8.92 -13.52
N LYS A 359 18.09 -9.18 -12.66
CA LYS A 359 19.37 -8.48 -12.74
C LYS A 359 19.95 -8.78 -14.13
N LYS A 360 20.02 -7.77 -14.99
CA LYS A 360 20.88 -7.83 -16.16
C LYS A 360 22.34 -7.86 -15.75
#